data_ff01586e5829ef5bf88c752519534adb
#
_entry.id   ff01586e5829ef5bf88c752519534adb
#
_cell.length_a   1.000
_cell.length_b   1.000
_cell.length_c   1.000
_cell.angle_alpha   90.00
_cell.angle_beta   90.00
_cell.angle_gamma   90.00
#
_symmetry.space_group_name_H-M   'P 1'
#
loop_
_entity.id
_entity.type
_entity.pdbx_description
1 polymer ?
#
loop_
_entity_poly.entity_id
_entity_poly.type
_entity_poly.pdbx_seq_one_letter_code
_entity_poly.pdbx_strand_id
1 'polypeptide(L)'
;MWRQFTQWLGGMGIIVLALAVLPRLRVGGRQLMESEAPGPELEKLTASIRDTARRLWLLYVGLTVAMVVTLWLLAVTGADERMSFFEAVAHAFTTLPTGGFSTEPRSIEAFGGATQWAITAFAVLAGANFALMYRALARRQVRILGRDQEFRLYLGLLALGTILIFVALASEGLFSGEEAARHAAFQTVMIMTTTGYASTDFNEWLVVAPFSAMLLVALMFPGGSAGSTAGSIKVIRHLVIGKMLRRELDQTVHPELVSPLRVNRAPVDERTLRGVITFVLIYVGLFVVGSIALLADAARAGVELSPFEAIAASATTLGNVGPAFGFAGPMGSFEPFSDVSTGIMIALMWLGRLEIIPIVVLFTRSYWRS
;
A
#
# COMPACT_ATOMS: atom_id res chain seq x y z
N MET A 1 1.84 19.60 11.19
CA MET A 1 0.57 19.10 11.82
C MET A 1 -0.63 19.12 10.88
N TRP A 2 -0.98 20.22 10.20
CA TRP A 2 -2.14 20.27 9.30
C TRP A 2 -2.09 19.20 8.19
N ARG A 3 -0.95 19.08 7.48
CA ARG A 3 -0.74 18.08 6.43
C ARG A 3 -0.93 16.63 6.95
N GLN A 4 -0.41 16.31 8.14
CA GLN A 4 -0.55 15.00 8.76
C GLN A 4 -2.01 14.72 9.18
N PHE A 5 -2.68 15.73 9.72
CA PHE A 5 -4.09 15.61 10.09
C PHE A 5 -5.01 15.38 8.87
N THR A 6 -4.78 16.08 7.75
CA THR A 6 -5.54 15.85 6.52
C THR A 6 -5.33 14.45 5.95
N GLN A 7 -4.09 13.91 6.05
CA GLN A 7 -3.83 12.52 5.69
C GLN A 7 -4.57 11.54 6.59
N TRP A 8 -4.57 11.78 7.90
CA TRP A 8 -5.29 10.95 8.86
C TRP A 8 -6.78 10.90 8.58
N LEU A 9 -7.41 12.02 8.26
CA LEU A 9 -8.80 12.08 7.83
C LEU A 9 -9.01 11.36 6.49
N GLY A 10 -8.09 11.53 5.54
CA GLY A 10 -8.17 10.95 4.20
C GLY A 10 -8.01 9.43 4.16
N GLY A 11 -7.12 8.86 5.00
CA GLY A 11 -6.77 7.44 4.94
C GLY A 11 -7.95 6.50 5.13
N MET A 12 -8.71 6.70 6.19
CA MET A 12 -9.89 5.88 6.50
C MET A 12 -11.21 6.61 6.21
N GLY A 13 -11.14 7.96 6.19
CA GLY A 13 -12.31 8.84 6.10
C GLY A 13 -13.11 8.61 4.83
N ILE A 14 -12.46 8.49 3.68
CA ILE A 14 -13.13 8.32 2.39
C ILE A 14 -13.87 6.99 2.33
N ILE A 15 -13.23 5.88 2.74
CA ILE A 15 -13.84 4.54 2.71
C ILE A 15 -15.04 4.49 3.63
N VAL A 16 -14.88 4.99 4.85
CA VAL A 16 -15.93 4.92 5.89
C VAL A 16 -17.02 5.97 5.66
N LEU A 17 -16.68 7.15 5.16
CA LEU A 17 -17.66 8.19 4.82
C LEU A 17 -18.50 7.76 3.61
N ALA A 18 -17.88 7.19 2.59
CA ALA A 18 -18.58 6.60 1.46
C ALA A 18 -19.56 5.51 1.91
N LEU A 19 -19.16 4.61 2.79
CA LEU A 19 -20.03 3.60 3.40
C LEU A 19 -21.20 4.17 4.19
N ALA A 20 -21.02 5.33 4.86
CA ALA A 20 -22.04 5.94 5.70
C ALA A 20 -23.00 6.85 4.94
N VAL A 21 -22.54 7.53 3.90
CA VAL A 21 -23.26 8.63 3.20
C VAL A 21 -23.88 8.15 1.88
N LEU A 22 -23.17 7.39 1.05
CA LEU A 22 -23.62 6.99 -0.27
C LEU A 22 -24.92 6.16 -0.31
N PRO A 23 -25.23 5.27 0.64
CA PRO A 23 -26.51 4.57 0.66
C PRO A 23 -27.72 5.50 0.81
N ARG A 24 -27.54 6.69 1.42
CA ARG A 24 -28.58 7.71 1.56
C ARG A 24 -28.86 8.46 0.26
N LEU A 25 -27.86 8.57 -0.61
CA LEU A 25 -27.97 9.29 -1.87
C LEU A 25 -28.57 8.42 -3.01
N ARG A 26 -28.87 7.15 -2.75
CA ARG A 26 -29.33 6.17 -3.74
C ARG A 26 -28.45 6.06 -5.01
N VAL A 27 -27.24 6.59 -4.98
CA VAL A 27 -26.31 6.59 -6.10
C VAL A 27 -25.16 5.64 -5.78
N GLY A 28 -25.15 4.48 -6.43
CA GLY A 28 -23.94 3.68 -6.65
C GLY A 28 -23.09 3.23 -5.46
N GLY A 29 -23.50 3.46 -4.20
CA GLY A 29 -22.68 3.19 -3.02
C GLY A 29 -22.21 1.74 -2.88
N ARG A 30 -22.97 0.79 -3.42
CA ARG A 30 -22.61 -0.64 -3.46
C ARG A 30 -21.49 -0.90 -4.48
N GLN A 31 -21.50 -0.22 -5.62
CA GLN A 31 -20.51 -0.36 -6.67
C GLN A 31 -19.15 0.28 -6.30
N LEU A 32 -19.18 1.42 -5.56
CA LEU A 32 -17.96 2.04 -5.02
C LEU A 32 -17.30 1.17 -3.94
N MET A 33 -18.10 0.49 -3.11
CA MET A 33 -17.58 -0.50 -2.14
C MET A 33 -16.98 -1.72 -2.82
N GLU A 34 -17.58 -2.18 -3.91
CA GLU A 34 -17.08 -3.29 -4.70
C GLU A 34 -15.78 -2.94 -5.42
N SER A 35 -15.55 -1.66 -5.74
CA SER A 35 -14.30 -1.19 -6.34
C SER A 35 -13.17 -0.99 -5.33
N GLU A 36 -13.45 -0.49 -4.13
CA GLU A 36 -12.44 -0.28 -3.08
C GLU A 36 -12.06 -1.56 -2.31
N ALA A 37 -12.91 -2.58 -2.34
CA ALA A 37 -12.67 -3.86 -1.71
C ALA A 37 -13.09 -5.02 -2.62
N PRO A 38 -12.32 -5.32 -3.68
CA PRO A 38 -12.60 -6.46 -4.54
C PRO A 38 -12.25 -7.75 -3.81
N GLY A 39 -13.25 -8.32 -3.15
CA GLY A 39 -13.15 -9.59 -2.48
C GLY A 39 -14.52 -10.09 -2.03
N PRO A 40 -14.74 -11.40 -1.97
CA PRO A 40 -16.05 -11.98 -1.61
C PRO A 40 -16.50 -11.72 -0.17
N GLU A 41 -15.71 -11.03 0.64
CA GLU A 41 -15.96 -10.82 2.06
C GLU A 41 -15.86 -9.36 2.50
N LEU A 42 -16.69 -8.47 1.94
CA LEU A 42 -17.34 -7.48 2.79
C LEU A 42 -18.48 -8.22 3.53
N GLU A 43 -18.15 -9.27 4.25
CA GLU A 43 -19.11 -9.90 5.15
C GLU A 43 -19.61 -8.82 6.10
N LYS A 44 -20.91 -8.60 6.06
CA LYS A 44 -21.68 -7.75 6.93
C LYS A 44 -21.21 -7.94 8.36
N LEU A 45 -20.28 -7.11 8.84
CA LEU A 45 -19.89 -7.09 10.26
C LEU A 45 -21.13 -6.80 11.13
N THR A 46 -22.11 -6.13 10.54
CA THR A 46 -23.43 -5.85 11.11
C THR A 46 -24.45 -5.67 10.00
N ALA A 47 -25.74 -5.74 10.34
CA ALA A 47 -26.84 -5.48 9.40
C ALA A 47 -26.90 -4.02 8.91
N SER A 48 -26.17 -3.09 9.55
CA SER A 48 -26.13 -1.67 9.21
C SER A 48 -24.74 -1.23 8.77
N ILE A 49 -24.64 -0.64 7.59
CA ILE A 49 -23.43 -0.03 7.04
C ILE A 49 -22.86 1.03 8.02
N ARG A 50 -23.76 1.78 8.68
CA ARG A 50 -23.36 2.79 9.67
C ARG A 50 -22.63 2.17 10.87
N ASP A 51 -23.10 1.03 11.37
CA ASP A 51 -22.49 0.35 12.50
C ASP A 51 -21.13 -0.23 12.13
N THR A 52 -21.00 -0.75 10.91
CA THR A 52 -19.72 -1.20 10.36
C THR A 52 -18.73 -0.04 10.28
N ALA A 53 -19.14 1.08 9.66
CA ALA A 53 -18.33 2.29 9.59
C ALA A 53 -17.86 2.78 10.96
N ARG A 54 -18.80 2.88 11.93
CA ARG A 54 -18.48 3.31 13.29
C ARG A 54 -17.44 2.40 13.96
N ARG A 55 -17.55 1.08 13.78
CA ARG A 55 -16.61 0.11 14.37
C ARG A 55 -15.22 0.20 13.75
N LEU A 56 -15.14 0.38 12.44
CA LEU A 56 -13.86 0.59 11.75
C LEU A 56 -13.21 1.91 12.17
N TRP A 57 -14.00 2.98 12.32
CA TRP A 57 -13.51 4.25 12.87
C TRP A 57 -12.98 4.10 14.29
N LEU A 58 -13.70 3.42 15.17
CA LEU A 58 -13.25 3.19 16.54
C LEU A 58 -11.95 2.37 16.60
N LEU A 59 -11.79 1.37 15.72
CA LEU A 59 -10.54 0.63 15.60
C LEU A 59 -9.40 1.54 15.11
N TYR A 60 -9.65 2.36 14.08
CA TYR A 60 -8.66 3.27 13.52
C TYR A 60 -8.18 4.30 14.54
N VAL A 61 -9.11 4.94 15.23
CA VAL A 61 -8.81 5.88 16.33
C VAL A 61 -8.07 5.15 17.47
N GLY A 62 -8.51 3.95 17.84
CA GLY A 62 -7.86 3.15 18.88
C GLY A 62 -6.41 2.80 18.54
N LEU A 63 -6.14 2.39 17.29
CA LEU A 63 -4.78 2.12 16.83
C LEU A 63 -3.95 3.41 16.76
N THR A 64 -4.55 4.54 16.37
CA THR A 64 -3.86 5.84 16.36
C THR A 64 -3.43 6.22 17.79
N VAL A 65 -4.35 6.13 18.75
CA VAL A 65 -4.04 6.42 20.17
C VAL A 65 -2.98 5.47 20.70
N ALA A 66 -3.09 4.18 20.41
CA ALA A 66 -2.10 3.17 20.82
C ALA A 66 -0.71 3.52 20.26
N MET A 67 -0.63 3.94 18.98
CA MET A 67 0.63 4.35 18.38
C MET A 67 1.20 5.62 19.02
N VAL A 68 0.37 6.66 19.24
CA VAL A 68 0.79 7.89 19.92
C VAL A 68 1.37 7.56 21.32
N VAL A 69 0.67 6.72 22.08
CA VAL A 69 1.12 6.31 23.41
C VAL A 69 2.43 5.53 23.33
N THR A 70 2.56 4.61 22.37
CA THR A 70 3.79 3.82 22.17
C THR A 70 4.99 4.73 21.87
N LEU A 71 4.85 5.62 20.88
CA LEU A 71 5.93 6.54 20.49
C LEU A 71 6.26 7.54 21.60
N TRP A 72 5.26 8.05 22.29
CA TRP A 72 5.47 8.95 23.42
C TRP A 72 6.16 8.26 24.62
N LEU A 73 5.86 7.00 24.87
CA LEU A 73 6.56 6.21 25.89
C LEU A 73 8.06 6.05 25.55
N LEU A 74 8.41 5.87 24.27
CA LEU A 74 9.82 5.82 23.84
C LEU A 74 10.54 7.15 24.14
N ALA A 75 9.85 8.29 23.98
CA ALA A 75 10.37 9.60 24.37
C ALA A 75 10.59 9.70 25.90
N VAL A 76 9.58 9.38 26.68
CA VAL A 76 9.61 9.51 28.16
C VAL A 76 10.63 8.56 28.78
N THR A 77 10.84 7.38 28.23
CA THR A 77 11.83 6.41 28.72
C THR A 77 13.26 6.73 28.28
N GLY A 78 13.46 7.75 27.43
CA GLY A 78 14.78 8.10 26.88
C GLY A 78 15.29 7.12 25.82
N ALA A 79 14.40 6.22 25.32
CA ALA A 79 14.78 5.29 24.26
C ALA A 79 14.97 5.97 22.89
N ASP A 80 14.39 7.17 22.72
CA ASP A 80 14.59 8.02 21.57
C ASP A 80 14.49 9.50 21.97
N GLU A 81 15.63 10.18 22.08
CA GLU A 81 15.70 11.58 22.52
C GLU A 81 15.09 12.58 21.53
N ARG A 82 14.99 12.22 20.23
CA ARG A 82 14.36 13.07 19.21
C ARG A 82 12.87 12.96 19.17
N MET A 83 12.30 11.88 19.72
CA MET A 83 10.87 11.71 19.79
C MET A 83 10.26 12.65 20.83
N SER A 84 9.36 13.52 20.40
CA SER A 84 8.54 14.37 21.27
C SER A 84 7.08 13.95 21.21
N PHE A 85 6.23 14.48 22.09
CA PHE A 85 4.77 14.27 21.99
C PHE A 85 4.22 14.76 20.64
N PHE A 86 4.72 15.88 20.12
CA PHE A 86 4.36 16.40 18.81
C PHE A 86 4.73 15.41 17.70
N GLU A 87 5.96 14.86 17.73
CA GLU A 87 6.42 13.87 16.77
C GLU A 87 5.60 12.57 16.85
N ALA A 88 5.28 12.11 18.07
CA ALA A 88 4.45 10.92 18.27
C ALA A 88 3.06 11.07 17.64
N VAL A 89 2.40 12.22 17.80
CA VAL A 89 1.10 12.51 17.19
C VAL A 89 1.24 12.67 15.66
N ALA A 90 2.25 13.41 15.20
CA ALA A 90 2.46 13.65 13.77
C ALA A 90 2.70 12.34 13.00
N HIS A 91 3.57 11.47 13.51
CA HIS A 91 3.87 10.18 12.88
C HIS A 91 2.73 9.16 13.00
N ALA A 92 1.96 9.16 14.09
CA ALA A 92 0.76 8.34 14.17
C ALA A 92 -0.29 8.76 13.11
N PHE A 93 -0.43 10.07 12.87
CA PHE A 93 -1.35 10.61 11.87
C PHE A 93 -0.93 10.33 10.41
N THR A 94 0.29 9.92 10.17
CA THR A 94 0.78 9.61 8.83
C THR A 94 1.10 8.12 8.62
N THR A 95 1.33 7.35 9.69
CA THR A 95 1.54 5.90 9.60
C THR A 95 0.24 5.15 9.41
N LEU A 96 -0.78 5.42 10.24
CA LEU A 96 -2.05 4.67 10.17
C LEU A 96 -2.82 4.86 8.85
N PRO A 97 -2.84 6.05 8.22
CA PRO A 97 -3.39 6.24 6.88
C PRO A 97 -2.45 5.77 5.76
N THR A 98 -1.25 5.23 6.09
CA THR A 98 -0.21 4.89 5.12
C THR A 98 0.18 6.09 4.23
N GLY A 99 0.38 7.26 4.86
CA GLY A 99 0.67 8.52 4.17
C GLY A 99 2.17 8.88 4.13
N GLY A 100 2.99 8.44 5.10
CA GLY A 100 4.46 8.47 5.06
C GLY A 100 5.14 9.83 5.11
N PHE A 101 4.45 10.89 5.52
CA PHE A 101 5.08 12.20 5.64
C PHE A 101 5.62 12.43 7.06
N SER A 102 6.94 12.50 7.16
CA SER A 102 7.63 12.87 8.39
C SER A 102 7.66 14.39 8.59
N THR A 103 7.90 14.80 9.81
CA THR A 103 8.28 16.17 10.21
C THR A 103 9.75 16.43 10.01
N GLU A 104 10.56 15.36 9.91
CA GLU A 104 12.01 15.40 9.72
C GLU A 104 12.38 15.31 8.23
N PRO A 105 13.37 16.08 7.75
CA PRO A 105 13.80 16.06 6.35
C PRO A 105 14.34 14.70 5.89
N ARG A 106 14.98 13.95 6.78
CA ARG A 106 15.49 12.59 6.52
C ARG A 106 14.50 11.49 6.95
N SER A 107 13.20 11.80 6.94
CA SER A 107 12.14 10.85 7.26
C SER A 107 12.38 10.16 8.63
N ILE A 108 12.20 8.84 8.72
CA ILE A 108 12.35 8.10 9.99
C ILE A 108 13.81 7.73 10.30
N GLU A 109 14.72 7.96 9.38
CA GLU A 109 16.16 7.83 9.64
C GLU A 109 16.64 8.73 10.81
N ALA A 110 15.97 9.86 11.02
CA ALA A 110 16.29 10.78 12.11
C ALA A 110 16.05 10.19 13.52
N PHE A 111 15.24 9.13 13.61
CA PHE A 111 14.82 8.53 14.88
C PHE A 111 15.53 7.22 15.18
N GLY A 112 15.58 6.86 16.46
CA GLY A 112 16.25 5.67 16.95
C GLY A 112 15.62 4.35 16.47
N GLY A 113 16.37 3.25 16.59
CA GLY A 113 15.95 1.91 16.13
C GLY A 113 14.63 1.43 16.77
N ALA A 114 14.41 1.76 18.05
CA ALA A 114 13.17 1.40 18.75
C ALA A 114 11.94 2.06 18.13
N THR A 115 12.05 3.34 17.74
CA THR A 115 11.01 4.08 17.03
C THR A 115 10.76 3.48 15.64
N GLN A 116 11.82 3.13 14.90
CA GLN A 116 11.72 2.51 13.59
C GLN A 116 10.97 1.17 13.67
N TRP A 117 11.28 0.32 14.65
CA TRP A 117 10.55 -0.94 14.88
C TRP A 117 9.09 -0.72 15.27
N ALA A 118 8.81 0.25 16.13
CA ALA A 118 7.43 0.59 16.50
C ALA A 118 6.61 1.03 15.29
N ILE A 119 7.14 1.96 14.49
CA ILE A 119 6.50 2.43 13.26
C ILE A 119 6.29 1.27 12.28
N THR A 120 7.29 0.39 12.10
CA THR A 120 7.16 -0.82 11.25
C THR A 120 5.99 -1.69 11.69
N ALA A 121 5.87 -1.97 12.98
CA ALA A 121 4.78 -2.79 13.52
C ALA A 121 3.40 -2.18 13.26
N PHE A 122 3.24 -0.86 13.49
CA PHE A 122 1.98 -0.16 13.20
C PHE A 122 1.67 -0.07 11.71
N ALA A 123 2.69 0.07 10.84
CA ALA A 123 2.48 0.06 9.39
C ALA A 123 2.04 -1.32 8.87
N VAL A 124 2.55 -2.42 9.44
CA VAL A 124 2.04 -3.78 9.14
C VAL A 124 0.54 -3.88 9.50
N LEU A 125 0.12 -3.31 10.64
CA LEU A 125 -1.29 -3.29 11.04
C LEU A 125 -2.13 -2.40 10.10
N ALA A 126 -1.61 -1.24 9.69
CA ALA A 126 -2.28 -0.31 8.77
C ALA A 126 -2.47 -0.90 7.38
N GLY A 127 -1.50 -1.69 6.88
CA GLY A 127 -1.59 -2.40 5.61
C GLY A 127 -2.45 -3.67 5.66
N ALA A 128 -2.92 -4.10 6.84
CA ALA A 128 -3.80 -5.26 7.00
C ALA A 128 -5.29 -4.89 6.84
N ASN A 129 -6.14 -5.87 6.55
CA ASN A 129 -7.58 -5.69 6.45
C ASN A 129 -8.20 -5.27 7.80
N PHE A 130 -8.75 -4.05 7.87
CA PHE A 130 -9.33 -3.50 9.09
C PHE A 130 -10.54 -4.29 9.60
N ALA A 131 -11.36 -4.87 8.72
CA ALA A 131 -12.49 -5.70 9.13
C ALA A 131 -12.01 -7.00 9.78
N LEU A 132 -10.96 -7.62 9.24
CA LEU A 132 -10.31 -8.79 9.82
C LEU A 132 -9.67 -8.45 11.16
N MET A 133 -8.96 -7.31 11.26
CA MET A 133 -8.34 -6.82 12.49
C MET A 133 -9.39 -6.54 13.58
N TYR A 134 -10.54 -5.94 13.21
CA TYR A 134 -11.64 -5.72 14.15
C TYR A 134 -12.17 -7.04 14.73
N ARG A 135 -12.37 -8.07 13.87
CA ARG A 135 -12.82 -9.40 14.33
C ARG A 135 -11.78 -10.05 15.25
N ALA A 136 -10.49 -9.92 14.93
CA ALA A 136 -9.41 -10.48 15.73
C ALA A 136 -9.28 -9.80 17.10
N LEU A 137 -9.24 -8.46 17.14
CA LEU A 137 -8.98 -7.69 18.35
C LEU A 137 -10.25 -7.48 19.18
N ALA A 138 -11.31 -6.87 18.61
CA ALA A 138 -12.51 -6.51 19.34
C ALA A 138 -13.39 -7.72 19.70
N ARG A 139 -13.41 -8.77 18.88
CA ARG A 139 -14.14 -10.01 19.15
C ARG A 139 -13.26 -11.13 19.72
N ARG A 140 -11.98 -10.86 19.98
CA ARG A 140 -10.99 -11.81 20.52
C ARG A 140 -10.86 -13.11 19.69
N GLN A 141 -11.12 -13.03 18.38
CA GLN A 141 -11.07 -14.18 17.45
C GLN A 141 -9.70 -14.26 16.75
N VAL A 142 -8.60 -14.23 17.49
CA VAL A 142 -7.22 -14.17 16.91
C VAL A 142 -6.94 -15.31 15.93
N ARG A 143 -7.54 -16.49 16.13
CA ARG A 143 -7.35 -17.65 15.24
C ARG A 143 -7.80 -17.39 13.80
N ILE A 144 -8.65 -16.38 13.55
CA ILE A 144 -9.09 -16.04 12.19
C ILE A 144 -7.95 -15.49 11.35
N LEU A 145 -6.97 -14.79 11.94
CA LEU A 145 -5.80 -14.27 11.25
C LEU A 145 -4.99 -15.39 10.56
N GLY A 146 -4.75 -16.49 11.27
CA GLY A 146 -4.01 -17.63 10.72
C GLY A 146 -4.79 -18.45 9.68
N ARG A 147 -6.11 -18.25 9.56
CA ARG A 147 -6.98 -18.97 8.60
C ARG A 147 -7.27 -18.15 7.35
N ASP A 148 -7.12 -16.84 7.42
CA ASP A 148 -7.35 -15.95 6.28
C ASP A 148 -6.24 -16.07 5.24
N GLN A 149 -6.60 -16.37 4.00
CA GLN A 149 -5.66 -16.63 2.92
C GLN A 149 -4.95 -15.36 2.45
N GLU A 150 -5.66 -14.23 2.42
CA GLU A 150 -5.11 -12.94 2.05
C GLU A 150 -4.09 -12.46 3.09
N PHE A 151 -4.45 -12.52 4.37
CA PHE A 151 -3.56 -12.11 5.45
C PHE A 151 -2.28 -12.95 5.52
N ARG A 152 -2.41 -14.27 5.30
CA ARG A 152 -1.23 -15.15 5.21
C ARG A 152 -0.32 -14.80 4.04
N LEU A 153 -0.90 -14.52 2.85
CA LEU A 153 -0.12 -14.09 1.69
C LEU A 153 0.55 -12.74 1.94
N TYR A 154 -0.19 -11.77 2.55
CA TYR A 154 0.34 -10.47 2.93
C TYR A 154 1.56 -10.60 3.84
N LEU A 155 1.45 -11.34 4.94
CA LEU A 155 2.58 -11.58 5.85
C LEU A 155 3.70 -12.38 5.18
N GLY A 156 3.36 -13.33 4.32
CA GLY A 156 4.34 -14.11 3.56
C GLY A 156 5.17 -13.25 2.60
N LEU A 157 4.54 -12.29 1.90
CA LEU A 157 5.23 -11.36 1.03
C LEU A 157 6.13 -10.39 1.83
N LEU A 158 5.64 -9.87 2.96
CA LEU A 158 6.45 -9.03 3.85
C LEU A 158 7.67 -9.81 4.39
N ALA A 159 7.47 -11.03 4.86
CA ALA A 159 8.56 -11.86 5.38
C ALA A 159 9.57 -12.20 4.28
N LEU A 160 9.10 -12.61 3.09
CA LEU A 160 9.96 -12.93 1.96
C LEU A 160 10.78 -11.70 1.52
N GLY A 161 10.14 -10.54 1.33
CA GLY A 161 10.84 -9.31 0.97
C GLY A 161 11.87 -8.91 2.01
N THR A 162 11.52 -8.97 3.30
CA THR A 162 12.43 -8.67 4.41
C THR A 162 13.64 -9.60 4.40
N ILE A 163 13.42 -10.92 4.25
CA ILE A 163 14.52 -11.92 4.24
C ILE A 163 15.44 -11.67 3.05
N LEU A 164 14.89 -11.47 1.84
CA LEU A 164 15.69 -11.28 0.64
C LEU A 164 16.52 -9.99 0.71
N ILE A 165 15.93 -8.87 1.18
CA ILE A 165 16.67 -7.61 1.37
C ILE A 165 17.69 -7.75 2.49
N PHE A 166 17.35 -8.38 3.61
CA PHE A 166 18.29 -8.62 4.71
C PHE A 166 19.53 -9.38 4.23
N VAL A 167 19.33 -10.49 3.50
CA VAL A 167 20.43 -11.30 2.97
C VAL A 167 21.30 -10.47 2.02
N ALA A 168 20.69 -9.69 1.13
CA ALA A 168 21.43 -8.85 0.21
C ALA A 168 22.25 -7.76 0.94
N LEU A 169 21.64 -7.00 1.86
CA LEU A 169 22.34 -5.95 2.62
C LEU A 169 23.47 -6.50 3.48
N ALA A 170 23.27 -7.68 4.10
CA ALA A 170 24.29 -8.34 4.90
C ALA A 170 25.44 -8.90 4.04
N SER A 171 25.13 -9.46 2.85
CA SER A 171 26.14 -10.01 1.95
C SER A 171 27.04 -8.96 1.32
N GLU A 172 26.50 -7.77 1.04
CA GLU A 172 27.24 -6.62 0.51
C GLU A 172 27.95 -5.80 1.59
N GLY A 173 27.77 -6.16 2.88
CA GLY A 173 28.44 -5.51 3.99
C GLY A 173 27.97 -4.07 4.28
N LEU A 174 26.81 -3.64 3.74
CA LEU A 174 26.26 -2.31 3.98
C LEU A 174 25.84 -2.11 5.43
N PHE A 175 25.19 -3.12 5.99
CA PHE A 175 24.73 -3.16 7.38
C PHE A 175 24.95 -4.55 7.97
N SER A 176 24.98 -4.67 9.29
CA SER A 176 25.20 -5.93 9.97
C SER A 176 24.18 -6.18 11.08
N GLY A 177 23.93 -7.46 11.37
CA GLY A 177 23.13 -7.88 12.52
C GLY A 177 21.74 -7.26 12.58
N GLU A 178 21.44 -6.58 13.68
CA GLU A 178 20.15 -5.93 13.93
C GLU A 178 19.85 -4.80 12.95
N GLU A 179 20.86 -4.01 12.62
CA GLU A 179 20.71 -2.85 11.74
C GLU A 179 20.29 -3.28 10.33
N ALA A 180 20.91 -4.31 9.76
CA ALA A 180 20.51 -4.89 8.49
C ALA A 180 19.08 -5.44 8.54
N ALA A 181 18.71 -6.14 9.62
CA ALA A 181 17.35 -6.67 9.81
C ALA A 181 16.31 -5.54 9.92
N ARG A 182 16.64 -4.49 10.64
CA ARG A 182 15.77 -3.33 10.85
C ARG A 182 15.51 -2.57 9.55
N HIS A 183 16.56 -2.21 8.80
CA HIS A 183 16.40 -1.51 7.53
C HIS A 183 15.69 -2.39 6.49
N ALA A 184 15.99 -3.68 6.42
CA ALA A 184 15.31 -4.61 5.53
C ALA A 184 13.81 -4.73 5.84
N ALA A 185 13.45 -4.92 7.11
CA ALA A 185 12.06 -5.01 7.55
C ALA A 185 11.32 -3.68 7.34
N PHE A 186 11.94 -2.57 7.73
CA PHE A 186 11.37 -1.23 7.60
C PHE A 186 11.07 -0.91 6.14
N GLN A 187 12.07 -0.99 5.24
CA GLN A 187 11.87 -0.63 3.84
C GLN A 187 10.88 -1.55 3.14
N THR A 188 10.95 -2.87 3.39
CA THR A 188 9.96 -3.82 2.85
C THR A 188 8.54 -3.42 3.25
N VAL A 189 8.31 -3.14 4.53
CA VAL A 189 6.99 -2.79 5.04
C VAL A 189 6.53 -1.44 4.49
N MET A 190 7.39 -0.41 4.53
CA MET A 190 7.01 0.94 4.08
C MET A 190 6.68 1.01 2.60
N ILE A 191 7.43 0.29 1.77
CA ILE A 191 7.19 0.24 0.32
C ILE A 191 5.94 -0.60 0.00
N MET A 192 5.85 -1.82 0.55
CA MET A 192 4.74 -2.71 0.23
C MET A 192 3.39 -2.21 0.79
N THR A 193 3.38 -1.60 1.97
CA THR A 193 2.15 -0.98 2.52
C THR A 193 1.83 0.37 1.90
N THR A 194 2.65 0.84 0.96
CA THR A 194 2.51 2.16 0.33
C THR A 194 2.53 3.30 1.35
N THR A 195 3.24 3.12 2.48
CA THR A 195 3.42 4.15 3.49
C THR A 195 4.50 5.16 3.08
N GLY A 196 5.61 4.68 2.52
CA GLY A 196 6.62 5.53 1.88
C GLY A 196 7.60 6.23 2.82
N TYR A 197 7.67 5.87 4.10
CA TYR A 197 8.76 6.31 4.97
C TYR A 197 10.09 5.66 4.59
N ALA A 198 11.21 6.32 4.97
CA ALA A 198 12.54 5.79 4.82
C ALA A 198 13.31 5.79 6.15
N SER A 199 14.01 4.70 6.43
CA SER A 199 14.93 4.57 7.57
C SER A 199 16.40 4.74 7.18
N THR A 200 16.67 4.89 5.89
CA THR A 200 17.98 5.12 5.28
C THR A 200 17.79 5.61 3.85
N ASP A 201 18.79 6.23 3.27
CA ASP A 201 18.81 6.58 1.85
C ASP A 201 19.07 5.34 0.99
N PHE A 202 18.00 4.70 0.54
CA PHE A 202 18.12 3.52 -0.31
C PHE A 202 18.50 3.83 -1.78
N ASN A 203 18.73 5.08 -2.16
CA ASN A 203 19.37 5.41 -3.43
C ASN A 203 20.78 4.81 -3.53
N GLU A 204 21.50 4.76 -2.41
CA GLU A 204 22.83 4.14 -2.35
C GLU A 204 22.76 2.65 -2.72
N TRP A 205 21.60 1.99 -2.50
CA TRP A 205 21.42 0.58 -2.84
C TRP A 205 21.46 0.31 -4.35
N LEU A 206 21.21 1.32 -5.19
CA LEU A 206 21.35 1.17 -6.65
C LEU A 206 22.76 0.74 -7.05
N VAL A 207 23.76 1.24 -6.33
CA VAL A 207 25.18 0.99 -6.63
C VAL A 207 25.71 -0.21 -5.84
N VAL A 208 25.39 -0.29 -4.55
CA VAL A 208 26.01 -1.26 -3.64
C VAL A 208 25.19 -2.55 -3.53
N ALA A 209 23.86 -2.47 -3.58
CA ALA A 209 22.95 -3.60 -3.46
C ALA A 209 21.82 -3.53 -4.51
N PRO A 210 22.15 -3.59 -5.82
CA PRO A 210 21.16 -3.36 -6.90
C PRO A 210 20.00 -4.35 -6.88
N PHE A 211 20.22 -5.56 -6.39
CA PHE A 211 19.14 -6.53 -6.17
C PHE A 211 18.08 -5.99 -5.18
N SER A 212 18.52 -5.39 -4.07
CA SER A 212 17.60 -4.79 -3.08
C SER A 212 16.82 -3.63 -3.68
N ALA A 213 17.46 -2.78 -4.48
CA ALA A 213 16.79 -1.66 -5.17
C ALA A 213 15.71 -2.18 -6.15
N MET A 214 16.02 -3.18 -6.97
CA MET A 214 15.03 -3.80 -7.85
C MET A 214 13.88 -4.47 -7.09
N LEU A 215 14.18 -5.12 -5.97
CA LEU A 215 13.16 -5.76 -5.14
C LEU A 215 12.24 -4.72 -4.49
N LEU A 216 12.76 -3.56 -4.07
CA LEU A 216 11.91 -2.46 -3.60
C LEU A 216 10.93 -1.99 -4.67
N VAL A 217 11.37 -1.81 -5.93
CA VAL A 217 10.46 -1.47 -7.04
C VAL A 217 9.42 -2.58 -7.24
N ALA A 218 9.80 -3.84 -7.19
CA ALA A 218 8.87 -4.96 -7.30
C ALA A 218 7.84 -4.98 -6.15
N LEU A 219 8.24 -4.61 -4.93
CA LEU A 219 7.36 -4.52 -3.76
C LEU A 219 6.38 -3.34 -3.81
N MET A 220 6.54 -2.38 -4.74
CA MET A 220 5.55 -1.31 -4.97
C MET A 220 4.24 -1.84 -5.58
N PHE A 221 4.23 -3.03 -6.20
CA PHE A 221 3.06 -3.58 -6.90
C PHE A 221 2.07 -4.34 -6.00
N PRO A 222 2.47 -5.21 -5.06
CA PRO A 222 1.52 -5.99 -4.26
C PRO A 222 0.56 -5.15 -3.43
N GLY A 223 1.06 -4.07 -2.83
CA GLY A 223 0.26 -3.22 -1.95
C GLY A 223 -0.11 -3.92 -0.63
N GLY A 224 -1.08 -3.34 0.10
CA GLY A 224 -1.63 -3.96 1.31
C GLY A 224 -2.82 -4.86 1.02
N SER A 225 -3.46 -5.35 2.09
CA SER A 225 -4.69 -6.13 2.01
C SER A 225 -5.89 -5.29 1.55
N ALA A 226 -6.89 -5.92 0.95
CA ALA A 226 -8.17 -5.27 0.68
C ALA A 226 -8.80 -4.77 1.98
N GLY A 227 -9.39 -3.56 1.94
CA GLY A 227 -9.93 -2.93 3.15
C GLY A 227 -8.87 -2.45 4.15
N SER A 228 -7.64 -2.22 3.70
CA SER A 228 -6.59 -1.46 4.38
C SER A 228 -6.49 -0.04 3.81
N THR A 229 -5.70 0.82 4.45
CA THR A 229 -5.40 2.17 3.96
C THR A 229 -4.39 2.20 2.82
N ALA A 230 -3.66 1.10 2.56
CA ALA A 230 -2.64 1.00 1.53
C ALA A 230 -3.19 1.19 0.11
N GLY A 231 -2.34 1.66 -0.79
CA GLY A 231 -2.59 1.79 -2.23
C GLY A 231 -2.24 0.52 -3.04
N SER A 232 -1.89 0.72 -4.30
CA SER A 232 -1.45 -0.29 -5.27
C SER A 232 -2.48 -1.40 -5.58
N ILE A 233 -2.05 -2.53 -6.14
CA ILE A 233 -2.96 -3.56 -6.72
C ILE A 233 -3.79 -4.30 -5.67
N LYS A 234 -3.40 -4.33 -4.40
CA LYS A 234 -3.98 -5.13 -3.30
C LYS A 234 -3.65 -6.62 -3.38
N VAL A 235 -3.25 -7.17 -2.24
CA VAL A 235 -2.83 -8.58 -2.10
C VAL A 235 -3.90 -9.58 -2.52
N ILE A 236 -5.19 -9.27 -2.29
CA ILE A 236 -6.29 -10.15 -2.69
C ILE A 236 -6.33 -10.42 -4.20
N ARG A 237 -5.99 -9.40 -5.04
CA ARG A 237 -5.97 -9.57 -6.49
C ARG A 237 -4.86 -10.52 -6.92
N HIS A 238 -3.68 -10.42 -6.29
CA HIS A 238 -2.57 -11.36 -6.52
C HIS A 238 -2.94 -12.78 -6.11
N LEU A 239 -3.63 -12.95 -4.97
CA LEU A 239 -4.13 -14.26 -4.54
C LEU A 239 -5.10 -14.86 -5.55
N VAL A 240 -6.04 -14.05 -6.07
CA VAL A 240 -7.02 -14.48 -7.07
C VAL A 240 -6.32 -14.88 -8.37
N ILE A 241 -5.39 -14.06 -8.87
CA ILE A 241 -4.60 -14.34 -10.09
C ILE A 241 -3.79 -15.62 -9.93
N GLY A 242 -3.09 -15.81 -8.82
CA GLY A 242 -2.31 -17.02 -8.57
C GLY A 242 -3.18 -18.28 -8.56
N LYS A 243 -4.40 -18.20 -7.99
CA LYS A 243 -5.36 -19.30 -8.03
C LYS A 243 -5.94 -19.54 -9.42
N MET A 244 -6.20 -18.48 -10.19
CA MET A 244 -6.62 -18.61 -11.58
C MET A 244 -5.56 -19.30 -12.42
N LEU A 245 -4.31 -18.84 -12.33
CA LEU A 245 -3.21 -19.47 -13.05
C LEU A 245 -3.12 -20.96 -12.73
N ARG A 246 -3.19 -21.32 -11.45
CA ARG A 246 -3.20 -22.73 -11.04
C ARG A 246 -4.37 -23.49 -11.64
N ARG A 247 -5.59 -22.93 -11.60
CA ARG A 247 -6.79 -23.54 -12.21
C ARG A 247 -6.59 -23.80 -13.71
N GLU A 248 -6.08 -22.82 -14.46
CA GLU A 248 -5.83 -22.94 -15.89
C GLU A 248 -4.78 -24.04 -16.19
N LEU A 249 -3.71 -24.12 -15.38
CA LEU A 249 -2.72 -25.19 -15.50
C LEU A 249 -3.35 -26.57 -15.21
N ASP A 250 -4.16 -26.69 -14.16
CA ASP A 250 -4.84 -27.95 -13.82
C ASP A 250 -5.83 -28.37 -14.93
N GLN A 251 -6.58 -27.42 -15.53
CA GLN A 251 -7.51 -27.65 -16.64
C GLN A 251 -6.79 -27.98 -17.96
N THR A 252 -5.59 -27.45 -18.17
CA THR A 252 -4.77 -27.83 -19.35
C THR A 252 -4.37 -29.31 -19.30
N VAL A 253 -4.10 -29.84 -18.10
CA VAL A 253 -3.76 -31.25 -17.89
C VAL A 253 -5.02 -32.14 -17.84
N HIS A 254 -6.10 -31.63 -17.25
CA HIS A 254 -7.37 -32.33 -17.08
C HIS A 254 -8.54 -31.48 -17.60
N PRO A 255 -8.84 -31.47 -18.90
CA PRO A 255 -9.85 -30.60 -19.52
C PRO A 255 -11.26 -30.75 -18.96
N GLU A 256 -11.61 -31.95 -18.47
CA GLU A 256 -12.91 -32.27 -17.85
C GLU A 256 -13.06 -31.71 -16.40
N LEU A 257 -11.98 -31.12 -15.84
CA LEU A 257 -11.98 -30.68 -14.45
C LEU A 257 -12.83 -29.42 -14.27
N VAL A 258 -13.95 -29.52 -13.58
CA VAL A 258 -14.75 -28.39 -13.12
C VAL A 258 -14.28 -27.97 -11.73
N SER A 259 -13.40 -26.99 -11.66
CA SER A 259 -12.84 -26.49 -10.39
C SER A 259 -13.31 -25.05 -10.11
N PRO A 260 -14.29 -24.83 -9.22
CA PRO A 260 -14.70 -23.49 -8.83
C PRO A 260 -13.58 -22.83 -8.01
N LEU A 261 -13.20 -21.60 -8.42
CA LEU A 261 -12.20 -20.83 -7.66
C LEU A 261 -12.80 -20.39 -6.33
N ARG A 262 -12.08 -20.61 -5.24
CA ARG A 262 -12.53 -20.24 -3.88
C ARG A 262 -11.46 -19.43 -3.15
N VAL A 263 -11.90 -18.37 -2.47
CA VAL A 263 -11.09 -17.59 -1.52
C VAL A 263 -11.76 -17.71 -0.14
N ASN A 264 -10.99 -18.07 0.89
CA ASN A 264 -11.52 -18.29 2.25
C ASN A 264 -12.75 -19.23 2.28
N ARG A 265 -12.79 -20.26 1.41
CA ARG A 265 -13.90 -21.21 1.18
C ARG A 265 -15.13 -20.64 0.45
N ALA A 266 -15.19 -19.32 0.22
CA ALA A 266 -16.25 -18.71 -0.58
C ALA A 266 -15.94 -18.83 -2.08
N PRO A 267 -16.91 -19.20 -2.93
CA PRO A 267 -16.71 -19.23 -4.37
C PRO A 267 -16.57 -17.80 -4.91
N VAL A 268 -15.67 -17.62 -5.88
CA VAL A 268 -15.50 -16.36 -6.60
C VAL A 268 -16.18 -16.50 -7.96
N ASP A 269 -17.06 -15.58 -8.29
CA ASP A 269 -17.79 -15.59 -9.55
C ASP A 269 -16.91 -15.17 -10.73
N GLU A 270 -17.22 -15.63 -11.93
CA GLU A 270 -16.46 -15.36 -13.16
C GLU A 270 -16.45 -13.86 -13.53
N ARG A 271 -17.47 -13.10 -13.12
CA ARG A 271 -17.49 -11.64 -13.34
C ARG A 271 -16.43 -10.95 -12.51
N THR A 272 -16.28 -11.30 -11.24
CA THR A 272 -15.23 -10.81 -10.35
C THR A 272 -13.83 -11.17 -10.87
N LEU A 273 -13.65 -12.42 -11.34
CA LEU A 273 -12.38 -12.86 -11.92
C LEU A 273 -11.97 -12.02 -13.13
N ARG A 274 -12.90 -11.81 -14.08
CA ARG A 274 -12.67 -10.92 -15.23
C ARG A 274 -12.36 -9.50 -14.81
N GLY A 275 -13.06 -8.97 -13.81
CA GLY A 275 -12.80 -7.65 -13.26
C GLY A 275 -11.37 -7.50 -12.69
N VAL A 276 -10.88 -8.51 -11.98
CA VAL A 276 -9.51 -8.52 -11.44
C VAL A 276 -8.47 -8.52 -12.58
N ILE A 277 -8.66 -9.37 -13.61
CA ILE A 277 -7.74 -9.42 -14.76
C ILE A 277 -7.73 -8.07 -15.49
N THR A 278 -8.92 -7.53 -15.80
CA THR A 278 -9.05 -6.24 -16.49
C THR A 278 -8.35 -5.13 -15.72
N PHE A 279 -8.55 -5.08 -14.39
CA PHE A 279 -7.88 -4.10 -13.54
C PHE A 279 -6.35 -4.22 -13.65
N VAL A 280 -5.79 -5.43 -13.52
CA VAL A 280 -4.34 -5.62 -13.54
C VAL A 280 -3.75 -5.32 -14.91
N LEU A 281 -4.44 -5.69 -16.00
CA LEU A 281 -3.99 -5.34 -17.35
C LEU A 281 -3.96 -3.83 -17.58
N ILE A 282 -4.99 -3.10 -17.15
CA ILE A 282 -5.01 -1.63 -17.24
C ILE A 282 -3.92 -1.03 -16.35
N TYR A 283 -3.75 -1.54 -15.12
CA TYR A 283 -2.71 -1.06 -14.20
C TYR A 283 -1.31 -1.20 -14.79
N VAL A 284 -0.98 -2.38 -15.34
CA VAL A 284 0.30 -2.62 -16.02
C VAL A 284 0.44 -1.76 -17.25
N GLY A 285 -0.63 -1.60 -18.04
CA GLY A 285 -0.63 -0.69 -19.20
C GLY A 285 -0.33 0.76 -18.80
N LEU A 286 -0.99 1.27 -17.78
CA LEU A 286 -0.76 2.64 -17.24
C LEU A 286 0.67 2.79 -16.70
N PHE A 287 1.18 1.78 -16.00
CA PHE A 287 2.55 1.76 -15.51
C PHE A 287 3.57 1.87 -16.67
N VAL A 288 3.41 1.06 -17.71
CA VAL A 288 4.32 1.08 -18.88
C VAL A 288 4.23 2.41 -19.62
N VAL A 289 3.01 2.87 -19.92
CA VAL A 289 2.79 4.16 -20.60
C VAL A 289 3.34 5.31 -19.76
N GLY A 290 3.10 5.31 -18.44
CA GLY A 290 3.64 6.31 -17.52
C GLY A 290 5.18 6.33 -17.52
N SER A 291 5.83 5.16 -17.45
CA SER A 291 7.30 5.06 -17.49
C SER A 291 7.88 5.64 -18.79
N ILE A 292 7.29 5.27 -19.93
CA ILE A 292 7.73 5.77 -21.24
C ILE A 292 7.49 7.29 -21.37
N ALA A 293 6.33 7.78 -20.89
CA ALA A 293 5.98 9.18 -20.97
C ALA A 293 6.91 10.05 -20.10
N LEU A 294 7.23 9.61 -18.87
CA LEU A 294 8.18 10.30 -17.99
C LEU A 294 9.58 10.36 -18.62
N LEU A 295 10.07 9.24 -19.19
CA LEU A 295 11.37 9.19 -19.82
C LEU A 295 11.44 10.08 -21.08
N ALA A 296 10.39 10.06 -21.90
CA ALA A 296 10.31 10.89 -23.11
C ALA A 296 10.25 12.39 -22.76
N ASP A 297 9.50 12.76 -21.73
CA ASP A 297 9.41 14.15 -21.30
C ASP A 297 10.70 14.64 -20.61
N ALA A 298 11.36 13.79 -19.83
CA ALA A 298 12.69 14.11 -19.26
C ALA A 298 13.70 14.41 -20.37
N ALA A 299 13.75 13.59 -21.42
CA ALA A 299 14.62 13.83 -22.57
C ALA A 299 14.27 15.16 -23.30
N ARG A 300 12.97 15.48 -23.43
CA ARG A 300 12.50 16.76 -24.02
C ARG A 300 12.88 17.95 -23.15
N ALA A 301 12.80 17.83 -21.83
CA ALA A 301 13.04 18.91 -20.87
C ALA A 301 14.53 19.06 -20.49
N GLY A 302 15.41 18.17 -20.96
CA GLY A 302 16.82 18.15 -20.59
C GLY A 302 17.08 17.74 -19.15
N VAL A 303 16.17 16.96 -18.55
CA VAL A 303 16.31 16.40 -17.19
C VAL A 303 17.02 15.06 -17.31
N GLU A 304 18.09 14.88 -16.57
CA GLU A 304 18.79 13.59 -16.48
C GLU A 304 17.93 12.60 -15.68
N LEU A 305 17.31 11.65 -16.36
CA LEU A 305 16.49 10.60 -15.77
C LEU A 305 16.84 9.26 -16.41
N SER A 306 17.36 8.33 -15.61
CA SER A 306 17.66 6.98 -16.11
C SER A 306 16.36 6.18 -16.35
N PRO A 307 16.39 5.14 -17.20
CA PRO A 307 15.24 4.27 -17.40
C PRO A 307 14.73 3.62 -16.10
N PHE A 308 15.63 3.25 -15.20
CA PHE A 308 15.25 2.67 -13.90
C PHE A 308 14.51 3.68 -13.01
N GLU A 309 14.97 4.93 -12.96
CA GLU A 309 14.33 6.01 -12.20
C GLU A 309 12.95 6.36 -12.77
N ALA A 310 12.79 6.36 -14.10
CA ALA A 310 11.50 6.57 -14.76
C ALA A 310 10.51 5.44 -14.41
N ILE A 311 10.97 4.18 -14.41
CA ILE A 311 10.20 3.01 -13.97
C ILE A 311 9.78 3.14 -12.51
N ALA A 312 10.72 3.49 -11.63
CA ALA A 312 10.45 3.66 -10.21
C ALA A 312 9.50 4.83 -9.94
N ALA A 313 9.67 5.98 -10.63
CA ALA A 313 8.79 7.13 -10.52
C ALA A 313 7.35 6.81 -10.98
N SER A 314 7.20 6.07 -12.08
CA SER A 314 5.88 5.60 -12.55
C SER A 314 5.25 4.61 -11.55
N ALA A 315 6.02 3.63 -11.05
CA ALA A 315 5.54 2.64 -10.11
C ALA A 315 5.09 3.28 -8.78
N THR A 316 5.90 4.18 -8.22
CA THR A 316 5.60 4.85 -6.95
C THR A 316 4.39 5.77 -7.05
N THR A 317 4.25 6.52 -8.15
CA THR A 317 3.13 7.45 -8.34
C THR A 317 1.82 6.70 -8.61
N LEU A 318 1.82 5.69 -9.47
CA LEU A 318 0.64 4.86 -9.72
C LEU A 318 0.26 4.03 -8.48
N GLY A 319 1.25 3.49 -7.76
CA GLY A 319 1.03 2.73 -6.52
C GLY A 319 0.69 3.61 -5.30
N ASN A 320 0.89 4.93 -5.39
CA ASN A 320 0.79 5.88 -4.26
C ASN A 320 1.72 5.48 -3.10
N VAL A 321 2.95 5.10 -3.40
CA VAL A 321 3.94 4.66 -2.40
C VAL A 321 4.66 5.85 -1.77
N GLY A 322 5.18 6.77 -2.59
CA GLY A 322 5.87 8.00 -2.19
C GLY A 322 7.27 8.12 -2.80
N PRO A 323 8.32 7.56 -2.17
CA PRO A 323 9.67 7.69 -2.71
C PRO A 323 9.89 6.84 -3.96
N ALA A 324 10.75 7.33 -4.86
CA ALA A 324 11.26 6.62 -6.02
C ALA A 324 12.77 6.39 -5.88
N PHE A 325 13.52 6.54 -6.95
CA PHE A 325 14.97 6.49 -7.00
C PHE A 325 15.53 7.71 -7.72
N GLY A 326 16.84 7.91 -7.68
CA GLY A 326 17.51 9.08 -8.21
C GLY A 326 17.18 10.33 -7.39
N PHE A 327 16.96 11.45 -8.06
CA PHE A 327 16.62 12.71 -7.37
C PHE A 327 15.24 12.67 -6.67
N ALA A 328 14.33 11.78 -7.11
CA ALA A 328 13.04 11.52 -6.44
C ALA A 328 13.12 10.43 -5.38
N GLY A 329 14.31 10.09 -4.92
CA GLY A 329 14.56 9.12 -3.86
C GLY A 329 14.07 9.57 -2.49
N PRO A 330 14.30 8.74 -1.46
CA PRO A 330 13.71 8.93 -0.12
C PRO A 330 14.13 10.22 0.57
N MET A 331 15.35 10.73 0.27
CA MET A 331 15.89 11.96 0.81
C MET A 331 15.90 13.10 -0.22
N GLY A 332 15.29 12.86 -1.38
CA GLY A 332 15.23 13.78 -2.51
C GLY A 332 13.91 14.52 -2.66
N SER A 333 13.68 15.04 -3.86
CA SER A 333 12.49 15.82 -4.22
C SER A 333 12.04 15.54 -5.64
N PHE A 334 10.74 15.64 -5.89
CA PHE A 334 10.16 15.59 -7.23
C PHE A 334 10.27 16.94 -7.98
N GLU A 335 10.85 17.96 -7.35
CA GLU A 335 11.02 19.32 -7.93
C GLU A 335 11.77 19.36 -9.28
N PRO A 336 12.81 18.52 -9.53
CA PRO A 336 13.50 18.54 -10.81
C PRO A 336 12.68 18.06 -12.01
N PHE A 337 11.55 17.39 -11.81
CA PHE A 337 10.69 17.02 -12.92
C PHE A 337 10.03 18.25 -13.58
N SER A 338 9.85 18.19 -14.89
CA SER A 338 9.13 19.22 -15.64
C SER A 338 7.65 19.29 -15.20
N ASP A 339 6.97 20.40 -15.52
CA ASP A 339 5.54 20.56 -15.28
C ASP A 339 4.70 19.47 -15.99
N VAL A 340 5.15 19.00 -17.17
CA VAL A 340 4.48 17.94 -17.91
C VAL A 340 4.63 16.61 -17.20
N SER A 341 5.85 16.24 -16.78
CA SER A 341 6.09 15.06 -15.96
C SER A 341 5.31 15.10 -14.65
N THR A 342 5.26 16.27 -14.00
CA THR A 342 4.46 16.48 -12.78
C THR A 342 2.98 16.25 -13.05
N GLY A 343 2.43 16.77 -14.16
CA GLY A 343 1.06 16.52 -14.57
C GLY A 343 0.76 15.04 -14.84
N ILE A 344 1.69 14.31 -15.50
CA ILE A 344 1.59 12.86 -15.71
C ILE A 344 1.55 12.12 -14.37
N MET A 345 2.45 12.45 -13.45
CA MET A 345 2.52 11.81 -12.14
C MET A 345 1.27 12.08 -11.29
N ILE A 346 0.71 13.29 -11.33
CA ILE A 346 -0.57 13.62 -10.68
C ILE A 346 -1.70 12.76 -11.25
N ALA A 347 -1.77 12.61 -12.58
CA ALA A 347 -2.77 11.74 -13.20
C ALA A 347 -2.61 10.27 -12.78
N LEU A 348 -1.37 9.75 -12.72
CA LEU A 348 -1.08 8.39 -12.27
C LEU A 348 -1.49 8.19 -10.81
N MET A 349 -1.14 9.13 -9.90
CA MET A 349 -1.54 9.07 -8.49
C MET A 349 -3.06 9.03 -8.34
N TRP A 350 -3.76 9.86 -9.09
CA TRP A 350 -5.22 9.93 -9.05
C TRP A 350 -5.87 8.64 -9.56
N LEU A 351 -5.40 8.12 -10.70
CA LEU A 351 -5.87 6.85 -11.27
C LEU A 351 -5.61 5.68 -10.32
N GLY A 352 -4.42 5.61 -9.75
CA GLY A 352 -4.04 4.55 -8.80
C GLY A 352 -4.86 4.57 -7.51
N ARG A 353 -5.24 5.77 -7.01
CA ARG A 353 -5.99 5.90 -5.76
C ARG A 353 -7.49 5.63 -5.93
N LEU A 354 -8.09 6.02 -7.04
CA LEU A 354 -9.52 5.88 -7.31
C LEU A 354 -9.90 4.57 -8.02
N GLU A 355 -9.04 3.54 -7.91
CA GLU A 355 -9.31 2.18 -8.43
C GLU A 355 -9.51 2.10 -9.94
N ILE A 356 -8.90 3.00 -10.72
CA ILE A 356 -8.76 3.02 -12.18
C ILE A 356 -10.08 2.85 -12.95
N ILE A 357 -10.82 1.72 -12.76
CA ILE A 357 -12.00 1.34 -13.52
C ILE A 357 -13.10 2.42 -13.47
N PRO A 358 -13.51 2.95 -12.28
CA PRO A 358 -14.51 4.01 -12.21
C PRO A 358 -14.14 5.26 -13.02
N ILE A 359 -12.85 5.60 -13.07
CA ILE A 359 -12.38 6.76 -13.83
C ILE A 359 -12.37 6.47 -15.32
N VAL A 360 -11.81 5.32 -15.73
CA VAL A 360 -11.75 4.94 -17.16
C VAL A 360 -13.15 4.85 -17.77
N VAL A 361 -14.14 4.39 -17.02
CA VAL A 361 -15.54 4.32 -17.48
C VAL A 361 -16.08 5.72 -17.81
N LEU A 362 -15.70 6.78 -17.10
CA LEU A 362 -16.13 8.16 -17.40
C LEU A 362 -15.65 8.65 -18.77
N PHE A 363 -14.57 8.10 -19.30
CA PHE A 363 -14.06 8.43 -20.64
C PHE A 363 -14.68 7.58 -21.77
N THR A 364 -15.54 6.60 -21.41
CA THR A 364 -16.22 5.79 -22.42
C THR A 364 -17.49 6.45 -22.92
N ARG A 365 -17.71 6.41 -24.25
CA ARG A 365 -18.95 6.96 -24.86
C ARG A 365 -20.22 6.29 -24.35
N SER A 366 -20.11 5.04 -23.94
CA SER A 366 -21.22 4.22 -23.41
C SER A 366 -21.81 4.80 -22.11
N TYR A 367 -20.94 5.39 -21.25
CA TYR A 367 -21.38 5.99 -19.98
C TYR A 367 -22.30 7.20 -20.19
N TRP A 368 -22.03 8.02 -21.21
CA TRP A 368 -22.76 9.26 -21.51
C TRP A 368 -23.98 9.06 -22.44
N ARG A 369 -24.23 7.84 -22.92
CA ARG A 369 -25.31 7.51 -23.84
C ARG A 369 -26.44 6.71 -23.19
N SER A 370 -26.35 6.39 -21.86
CA SER A 370 -27.38 5.68 -21.09
C SER A 370 -28.41 6.62 -20.52
#